data_1b4ca6e056f4be5cc20829966bce113a
#
_entry.id   1b4ca6e056f4be5cc20829966bce113a
#
_cell.length_a   1.000
_cell.length_b   1.000
_cell.length_c   1.000
_cell.angle_alpha   90.00
_cell.angle_beta   90.00
_cell.angle_gamma   90.00
#
_symmetry.space_group_name_H-M   'P 1'
#
loop_
_entity.id
_entity.type
_entity.pdbx_description
1 polymer ?
#
loop_
_entity_poly.entity_id
_entity_poly.type
_entity_poly.pdbx_seq_one_letter_code
_entity_poly.pdbx_strand_id
1 'polypeptide(L)'
;MNGEAAAALAALAETQTALLSGVELPTSNGGTAADGRRVELSREDAAAETDGGDLAGEGPVRERVTALRRGAVRARVLPGEPVYGVRAAGAIQGNVVPGFNKDHQQFLFLRFGSPERARDWVGWLAPRVTGMDEVLDFRREFRALRLRLGVREPGLTATWTAVAFSYSAIVALAGEEDARAFGEQSFRQGLAERSTYLGDPTDPAHRGHHRNWVVGGPDNQADVLVIVAADDPSDLETAVAEILDRADDHGLTLVFGQRGDTLPGNLQGHEHFGFKDGISQPGIRGRRATSRDDQLTPRFLAADDPHAELFAKPGQPLVWPGQFLLGEPRQHPQDPTKPAPPSKAYPKWARRGSYLVCRRLDQDVVGFWELAATAAAAMGTTPVRLASMLVGRWPSGAPLLRSPGTDDAALAGDEFANNHFLFDDDTRPSSMTPLPGYPGDTHRPATEDLLGEVCPFAAHVRKVNPRDSATDFGAPADTFLRLMVRRGIPYGEPIAGIADPPPDLVKAERGLLFAAYMASIEDQFEFVTRRWANSPVQPNVGGVDPIIGQRDRHGDRKRTLDLPHPDGSTTTLELPEDLVTPTGGGYFFAPPITALRTVLGRR
;
A
#
# COMPACT_ATOMS: atom_id res chain seq x y z
N MET A 1 -23.40 -21.80 -16.85
CA MET A 1 -22.53 -20.64 -17.10
C MET A 1 -22.79 -20.16 -18.52
N ASN A 2 -23.03 -18.87 -18.71
CA ASN A 2 -23.17 -18.28 -20.04
C ASN A 2 -21.82 -18.39 -20.76
N GLY A 3 -21.82 -18.52 -22.09
CA GLY A 3 -20.58 -18.65 -22.87
C GLY A 3 -19.56 -17.52 -22.65
N GLU A 4 -20.03 -16.35 -22.24
CA GLU A 4 -19.22 -15.18 -21.89
C GLU A 4 -18.38 -15.39 -20.61
N ALA A 5 -18.97 -15.96 -19.55
CA ALA A 5 -18.22 -16.27 -18.32
C ALA A 5 -17.13 -17.34 -18.55
N ALA A 6 -17.39 -18.29 -19.45
CA ALA A 6 -16.38 -19.27 -19.85
C ALA A 6 -15.23 -18.63 -20.64
N ALA A 7 -15.53 -17.65 -21.51
CA ALA A 7 -14.53 -16.90 -22.26
C ALA A 7 -13.68 -16.00 -21.34
N ALA A 8 -14.29 -15.35 -20.35
CA ALA A 8 -13.57 -14.53 -19.36
C ALA A 8 -12.63 -15.36 -18.48
N LEU A 9 -13.06 -16.53 -18.04
CA LEU A 9 -12.24 -17.48 -17.30
C LEU A 9 -11.12 -18.09 -18.15
N ALA A 10 -11.37 -18.32 -19.46
CA ALA A 10 -10.34 -18.73 -20.39
C ALA A 10 -9.29 -17.63 -20.60
N ALA A 11 -9.70 -16.38 -20.75
CA ALA A 11 -8.79 -15.23 -20.84
C ALA A 11 -7.95 -15.05 -19.56
N LEU A 12 -8.55 -15.29 -18.38
CA LEU A 12 -7.84 -15.31 -17.11
C LEU A 12 -6.82 -16.46 -17.05
N ALA A 13 -7.18 -17.65 -17.52
CA ALA A 13 -6.28 -18.82 -17.60
C ALA A 13 -5.15 -18.62 -18.61
N GLU A 14 -5.42 -17.98 -19.76
CA GLU A 14 -4.39 -17.62 -20.75
C GLU A 14 -3.40 -16.59 -20.19
N THR A 15 -3.89 -15.58 -19.45
CA THR A 15 -3.06 -14.59 -18.76
C THR A 15 -2.10 -15.26 -17.81
N GLN A 16 -2.55 -16.27 -17.09
CA GLN A 16 -1.74 -16.99 -16.12
C GLN A 16 -0.79 -17.98 -16.78
N THR A 17 -1.19 -18.60 -17.88
CA THR A 17 -0.27 -19.44 -18.67
C THR A 17 0.86 -18.59 -19.25
N ALA A 18 0.59 -17.35 -19.66
CA ALA A 18 1.60 -16.41 -20.10
C ALA A 18 2.53 -15.98 -18.94
N LEU A 19 1.99 -15.75 -17.74
CA LEU A 19 2.76 -15.48 -16.51
C LEU A 19 3.62 -16.68 -16.09
N LEU A 20 3.14 -17.91 -16.34
CA LEU A 20 3.84 -19.16 -16.00
C LEU A 20 4.92 -19.54 -17.02
N SER A 21 4.73 -19.23 -18.30
CA SER A 21 5.66 -19.59 -19.38
C SER A 21 6.88 -18.67 -19.50
N GLY A 22 6.88 -17.51 -18.84
CA GLY A 22 7.96 -16.53 -18.87
C GLY A 22 8.98 -16.63 -17.73
N VAL A 23 8.79 -17.55 -16.77
CA VAL A 23 9.67 -17.68 -15.59
C VAL A 23 10.21 -19.11 -15.49
N GLU A 24 11.31 -19.39 -16.17
CA GLU A 24 12.23 -20.44 -15.70
C GLU A 24 12.88 -19.94 -14.40
N LEU A 25 12.29 -20.32 -13.26
CA LEU A 25 12.97 -20.22 -11.98
C LEU A 25 14.16 -21.19 -12.00
N PRO A 26 15.37 -20.77 -11.57
CA PRO A 26 16.43 -21.72 -11.35
C PRO A 26 15.94 -22.78 -10.36
N THR A 27 15.90 -24.01 -10.79
CA THR A 27 15.53 -25.17 -9.97
C THR A 27 16.44 -25.22 -8.75
N SER A 28 15.89 -24.88 -7.59
CA SER A 28 16.54 -25.16 -6.32
C SER A 28 16.55 -26.66 -6.14
N ASN A 29 17.71 -27.27 -6.23
CA ASN A 29 17.92 -28.63 -5.74
C ASN A 29 17.50 -28.68 -4.29
N GLY A 30 16.48 -29.48 -4.00
CA GLY A 30 15.97 -29.73 -2.67
C GLY A 30 17.06 -30.33 -1.79
N GLY A 31 17.42 -29.58 -0.75
CA GLY A 31 18.10 -30.08 0.42
C GLY A 31 17.16 -29.88 1.61
N THR A 32 16.46 -30.93 2.00
CA THR A 32 15.76 -30.99 3.27
C THR A 32 16.78 -30.97 4.40
N ALA A 33 16.90 -29.86 5.11
CA ALA A 33 17.55 -29.86 6.41
C ALA A 33 16.55 -30.41 7.44
N ALA A 34 16.80 -31.65 7.85
CA ALA A 34 16.19 -32.22 9.05
C ALA A 34 16.88 -31.58 10.25
N ASP A 35 16.25 -30.70 10.95
CA ASP A 35 16.16 -30.60 12.40
C ASP A 35 15.45 -29.28 12.78
N GLY A 36 14.26 -29.41 13.36
CA GLY A 36 13.45 -28.28 13.79
C GLY A 36 13.94 -27.68 15.11
N ARG A 37 15.07 -27.00 15.10
CA ARG A 37 15.53 -26.19 16.23
C ARG A 37 15.32 -24.71 15.93
N ARG A 38 14.42 -24.10 16.68
CA ARG A 38 14.33 -22.64 16.84
C ARG A 38 15.71 -22.12 17.29
N VAL A 39 16.34 -21.28 16.50
CA VAL A 39 17.54 -20.56 16.90
C VAL A 39 17.11 -19.23 17.51
N GLU A 40 17.01 -19.15 18.82
CA GLU A 40 16.98 -17.88 19.54
C GLU A 40 18.40 -17.31 19.60
N LEU A 41 18.66 -16.27 18.81
CA LEU A 41 19.90 -15.51 18.91
C LEU A 41 19.75 -14.45 20.01
N SER A 42 20.66 -14.47 20.99
CA SER A 42 20.73 -13.45 22.02
C SER A 42 21.17 -12.09 21.45
N ARG A 43 20.80 -11.00 22.12
CA ARG A 43 21.22 -9.64 21.74
C ARG A 43 22.74 -9.44 21.73
N GLU A 44 23.48 -10.26 22.44
CA GLU A 44 24.96 -10.21 22.53
C GLU A 44 25.63 -10.78 21.28
N ASP A 45 25.04 -11.79 20.64
CA ASP A 45 25.59 -12.40 19.43
C ASP A 45 25.52 -11.46 18.22
N ALA A 46 24.53 -10.56 18.18
CA ALA A 46 24.39 -9.55 17.11
C ALA A 46 25.39 -8.40 17.22
N ALA A 47 25.93 -8.13 18.40
CA ALA A 47 26.91 -7.08 18.64
C ALA A 47 28.37 -7.52 18.40
N ALA A 48 28.67 -8.80 18.56
CA ALA A 48 30.03 -9.34 18.45
C ALA A 48 30.52 -9.54 17.00
N GLU A 49 29.63 -9.57 16.02
CA GLU A 49 29.97 -9.83 14.61
C GLU A 49 30.24 -8.57 13.75
N THR A 50 30.45 -7.41 14.35
CA THR A 50 30.92 -6.22 13.64
C THR A 50 32.42 -6.21 13.36
N ASP A 51 33.15 -7.18 13.85
CA ASP A 51 34.59 -7.29 13.69
C ASP A 51 35.00 -8.56 12.92
N GLY A 52 35.35 -8.37 11.66
CA GLY A 52 36.38 -9.09 10.92
C GLY A 52 36.29 -10.61 10.65
N GLY A 53 35.18 -11.25 10.60
CA GLY A 53 35.07 -12.67 10.23
C GLY A 53 35.01 -12.91 8.71
N ASP A 54 35.87 -13.78 8.21
CA ASP A 54 36.06 -14.12 6.78
C ASP A 54 34.83 -14.80 6.20
N LEU A 55 34.10 -14.11 5.31
CA LEU A 55 32.95 -14.66 4.57
C LEU A 55 33.44 -15.37 3.30
N ALA A 56 33.58 -16.69 3.37
CA ALA A 56 33.86 -17.52 2.21
C ALA A 56 32.57 -17.68 1.37
N GLY A 57 32.48 -16.92 0.30
CA GLY A 57 31.41 -17.01 -0.70
C GLY A 57 31.71 -16.04 -1.84
N GLU A 58 32.12 -16.56 -2.99
CA GLU A 58 32.42 -15.76 -4.18
C GLU A 58 31.14 -15.47 -4.96
N GLY A 59 30.87 -14.20 -5.28
CA GLY A 59 29.78 -13.80 -6.15
C GLY A 59 29.31 -12.35 -5.96
N PRO A 60 28.33 -11.91 -6.76
CA PRO A 60 27.81 -10.53 -6.76
C PRO A 60 27.37 -10.00 -5.38
N VAL A 61 26.99 -10.90 -4.47
CA VAL A 61 26.59 -10.56 -3.10
C VAL A 61 27.78 -10.07 -2.28
N ARG A 62 28.96 -10.70 -2.44
CA ARG A 62 30.20 -10.29 -1.75
C ARG A 62 30.67 -8.93 -2.23
N GLU A 63 30.56 -8.65 -3.52
CA GLU A 63 30.87 -7.32 -4.06
C GLU A 63 29.94 -6.24 -3.51
N ARG A 64 28.62 -6.51 -3.40
CA ARG A 64 27.65 -5.59 -2.80
C ARG A 64 27.95 -5.30 -1.32
N VAL A 65 28.24 -6.32 -0.53
CA VAL A 65 28.62 -6.15 0.89
C VAL A 65 29.94 -5.41 1.02
N THR A 66 30.91 -5.70 0.16
CA THR A 66 32.22 -5.02 0.16
C THR A 66 32.10 -3.58 -0.31
N ALA A 67 31.28 -3.27 -1.30
CA ALA A 67 30.98 -1.91 -1.74
C ALA A 67 30.25 -1.10 -0.65
N LEU A 68 29.29 -1.70 0.03
CA LEU A 68 28.61 -1.09 1.19
C LEU A 68 29.56 -0.83 2.36
N ARG A 69 30.54 -1.73 2.62
CA ARG A 69 31.58 -1.55 3.66
C ARG A 69 32.70 -0.58 3.27
N ARG A 70 33.09 -0.51 2.00
CA ARG A 70 34.11 0.44 1.52
C ARG A 70 33.62 1.87 1.43
N GLY A 71 32.42 2.05 1.83
CA GLY A 71 31.91 3.28 2.34
C GLY A 71 31.95 4.45 1.45
N ALA A 72 31.67 5.11 1.19
CA ALA A 72 31.83 6.51 0.92
C ALA A 72 30.88 7.13 -0.08
N VAL A 73 29.99 6.43 -0.66
CA VAL A 73 28.85 7.10 -1.31
C VAL A 73 27.69 7.13 -0.33
N ARG A 74 27.67 8.19 0.46
CA ARG A 74 26.62 8.39 1.48
C ARG A 74 25.35 8.86 0.79
N ALA A 75 24.21 8.35 1.24
CA ALA A 75 22.92 8.83 0.75
C ALA A 75 22.77 10.35 0.91
N ARG A 76 22.15 11.01 -0.06
CA ARG A 76 21.84 12.43 0.01
C ARG A 76 20.86 12.71 1.15
N VAL A 77 21.17 13.63 2.03
CA VAL A 77 20.34 14.07 3.14
C VAL A 77 20.14 15.57 3.06
N LEU A 78 18.88 15.99 2.98
CA LEU A 78 18.54 17.40 2.91
C LEU A 78 18.56 18.07 4.29
N PRO A 79 18.85 19.38 4.38
CA PRO A 79 18.66 20.14 5.61
C PRO A 79 17.23 20.03 6.13
N GLY A 80 17.09 19.80 7.44
CA GLY A 80 15.76 19.68 8.08
C GLY A 80 15.15 18.27 8.05
N GLU A 81 15.79 17.29 7.41
CA GLU A 81 15.33 15.90 7.52
C GLU A 81 15.37 15.43 8.99
N PRO A 82 14.24 14.95 9.56
CA PRO A 82 14.19 14.62 10.97
C PRO A 82 15.02 13.39 11.33
N VAL A 83 15.53 13.40 12.57
CA VAL A 83 16.18 12.25 13.18
C VAL A 83 15.31 11.76 14.33
N TYR A 84 14.86 10.51 14.23
CA TYR A 84 14.07 9.86 15.26
C TYR A 84 15.01 9.05 16.15
N GLY A 85 15.37 9.58 17.32
CA GLY A 85 16.09 8.76 18.32
C GLY A 85 15.24 7.59 18.81
N VAL A 86 15.83 6.65 19.53
CA VAL A 86 15.18 5.40 19.99
C VAL A 86 13.78 5.65 20.60
N ARG A 87 13.66 6.63 21.52
CA ARG A 87 12.38 6.95 22.17
C ARG A 87 11.31 7.46 21.18
N ALA A 88 11.71 8.21 20.16
CA ALA A 88 10.79 8.75 19.18
C ALA A 88 10.37 7.69 18.17
N ALA A 89 11.31 6.82 17.78
CA ALA A 89 11.06 5.69 16.90
C ALA A 89 10.12 4.67 17.57
N GLY A 90 10.37 4.30 18.83
CA GLY A 90 9.50 3.41 19.59
C GLY A 90 8.13 3.99 19.94
N ALA A 91 7.90 5.29 19.72
CA ALA A 91 6.60 5.90 19.90
C ALA A 91 5.71 5.85 18.65
N ILE A 92 6.29 5.73 17.46
CA ILE A 92 5.56 5.66 16.18
C ILE A 92 5.16 4.20 15.95
N GLN A 93 3.90 3.95 15.59
CA GLN A 93 3.47 2.59 15.24
C GLN A 93 4.17 2.10 13.97
N GLY A 94 4.70 0.89 14.01
CA GLY A 94 5.47 0.28 12.93
C GLY A 94 4.69 0.09 11.63
N ASN A 95 3.36 -0.07 11.70
CA ASN A 95 2.53 -0.18 10.50
C ASN A 95 2.41 1.15 9.72
N VAL A 96 2.52 2.29 10.38
CA VAL A 96 2.59 3.59 9.71
C VAL A 96 3.94 3.72 8.98
N VAL A 97 5.04 3.53 9.72
CA VAL A 97 6.42 3.63 9.22
C VAL A 97 7.24 2.52 9.88
N PRO A 98 7.91 1.68 9.13
CA PRO A 98 8.00 1.55 7.68
C PRO A 98 6.86 0.73 7.03
N GLY A 99 5.92 0.21 7.83
CA GLY A 99 4.82 -0.66 7.44
C GLY A 99 5.09 -2.13 7.73
N PHE A 100 4.03 -2.87 7.99
CA PHE A 100 4.09 -4.32 8.16
C PHE A 100 4.22 -4.98 6.77
N ASN A 101 5.19 -5.88 6.63
CA ASN A 101 5.40 -6.64 5.40
C ASN A 101 5.27 -8.11 5.78
N LYS A 102 4.04 -8.54 6.02
CA LYS A 102 3.66 -9.87 6.49
C LYS A 102 2.62 -10.47 5.58
N ASP A 103 2.71 -11.77 5.37
CA ASP A 103 1.84 -12.47 4.43
C ASP A 103 0.44 -12.74 4.97
N HIS A 104 0.27 -12.70 6.29
CA HIS A 104 -0.99 -12.99 6.97
C HIS A 104 -1.37 -11.84 7.88
N GLN A 105 -2.59 -11.33 7.74
CA GLN A 105 -3.10 -10.25 8.57
C GLN A 105 -4.53 -10.52 9.01
N GLN A 106 -4.89 -10.07 10.21
CA GLN A 106 -6.25 -10.06 10.71
C GLN A 106 -6.65 -8.65 11.12
N PHE A 107 -7.75 -8.17 10.56
CA PHE A 107 -8.38 -6.89 10.91
C PHE A 107 -9.52 -7.18 11.88
N LEU A 108 -9.44 -6.63 13.09
CA LEU A 108 -10.44 -6.79 14.16
C LEU A 108 -11.10 -5.44 14.43
N PHE A 109 -12.37 -5.34 14.11
CA PHE A 109 -13.20 -4.16 14.38
C PHE A 109 -13.99 -4.40 15.67
N LEU A 110 -13.65 -3.65 16.72
CA LEU A 110 -14.23 -3.85 18.04
C LEU A 110 -15.04 -2.63 18.50
N ARG A 111 -16.07 -2.85 19.30
CA ARG A 111 -16.90 -1.83 19.93
C ARG A 111 -16.72 -1.87 21.45
N PHE A 112 -16.66 -0.71 22.07
CA PHE A 112 -16.55 -0.59 23.53
C PHE A 112 -17.89 -0.84 24.22
N GLY A 113 -17.87 -1.58 25.34
CA GLY A 113 -19.02 -1.68 26.23
C GLY A 113 -19.07 -0.50 27.21
N SER A 114 -17.92 -0.08 27.76
CA SER A 114 -17.80 1.14 28.56
C SER A 114 -16.42 1.79 28.39
N PRO A 115 -16.32 3.13 28.51
CA PRO A 115 -15.04 3.83 28.39
C PRO A 115 -13.99 3.41 29.44
N GLU A 116 -14.41 3.09 30.65
CA GLU A 116 -13.52 2.70 31.76
C GLU A 116 -12.82 1.37 31.43
N ARG A 117 -13.61 0.34 31.07
CA ARG A 117 -13.09 -0.98 30.71
C ARG A 117 -12.28 -0.94 29.42
N ALA A 118 -12.68 -0.09 28.46
CA ALA A 118 -11.93 0.14 27.25
C ALA A 118 -10.54 0.74 27.53
N ARG A 119 -10.43 1.69 28.48
CA ARG A 119 -9.11 2.22 28.90
C ARG A 119 -8.23 1.17 29.52
N ASP A 120 -8.77 0.26 30.32
CA ASP A 120 -8.01 -0.84 30.92
C ASP A 120 -7.50 -1.79 29.84
N TRP A 121 -8.35 -2.13 28.86
CA TRP A 121 -7.94 -2.95 27.71
C TRP A 121 -6.88 -2.26 26.83
N VAL A 122 -7.03 -0.96 26.55
CA VAL A 122 -6.02 -0.17 25.80
C VAL A 122 -4.69 -0.14 26.56
N GLY A 123 -4.71 -0.03 27.89
CA GLY A 123 -3.52 -0.12 28.74
C GLY A 123 -2.81 -1.48 28.63
N TRP A 124 -3.59 -2.56 28.58
CA TRP A 124 -3.07 -3.91 28.35
C TRP A 124 -2.51 -4.10 26.92
N LEU A 125 -3.19 -3.54 25.90
CA LEU A 125 -2.77 -3.63 24.50
C LEU A 125 -1.51 -2.80 24.20
N ALA A 126 -1.35 -1.65 24.86
CA ALA A 126 -0.30 -0.67 24.57
C ALA A 126 1.14 -1.22 24.51
N PRO A 127 1.60 -2.12 25.40
CA PRO A 127 2.93 -2.73 25.28
C PRO A 127 3.09 -3.76 24.14
N ARG A 128 1.99 -4.19 23.55
CA ARG A 128 1.93 -5.16 22.44
C ARG A 128 1.89 -4.50 21.07
N VAL A 129 1.63 -3.20 21.02
CA VAL A 129 1.65 -2.44 19.78
C VAL A 129 3.09 -2.24 19.33
N THR A 130 3.38 -2.71 18.13
CA THR A 130 4.73 -2.75 17.56
C THR A 130 5.21 -1.38 17.13
N GLY A 131 6.40 -0.99 17.61
CA GLY A 131 7.04 0.28 17.29
C GLY A 131 7.78 0.30 15.94
N MET A 132 8.02 1.49 15.43
CA MET A 132 8.82 1.69 14.22
C MET A 132 10.26 1.15 14.38
N ASP A 133 10.86 1.33 15.55
CA ASP A 133 12.21 0.83 15.86
C ASP A 133 12.28 -0.70 15.75
N GLU A 134 11.32 -1.38 16.32
CA GLU A 134 11.21 -2.84 16.30
C GLU A 134 11.13 -3.39 14.86
N VAL A 135 10.25 -2.81 14.02
CA VAL A 135 10.13 -3.21 12.61
C VAL A 135 11.39 -2.91 11.81
N LEU A 136 12.05 -1.77 12.06
CA LEU A 136 13.30 -1.42 11.38
C LEU A 136 14.45 -2.34 11.80
N ASP A 137 14.54 -2.73 13.08
CA ASP A 137 15.54 -3.66 13.58
C ASP A 137 15.33 -5.05 12.97
N PHE A 138 14.11 -5.58 13.01
CA PHE A 138 13.77 -6.84 12.33
C PHE A 138 14.18 -6.84 10.86
N ARG A 139 13.86 -5.78 10.11
CA ARG A 139 14.23 -5.67 8.69
C ARG A 139 15.74 -5.62 8.47
N ARG A 140 16.50 -5.07 9.41
CA ARG A 140 17.96 -5.06 9.37
C ARG A 140 18.52 -6.47 9.58
N GLU A 141 18.02 -7.16 10.61
CA GLU A 141 18.41 -8.53 10.92
C GLU A 141 18.05 -9.51 9.81
N PHE A 142 16.82 -9.42 9.29
CA PHE A 142 16.36 -10.23 8.16
C PHE A 142 17.27 -10.08 6.92
N ARG A 143 17.64 -8.84 6.57
CA ARG A 143 18.56 -8.60 5.45
C ARG A 143 19.96 -9.14 5.72
N ALA A 144 20.47 -8.99 6.92
CA ALA A 144 21.77 -9.52 7.31
C ALA A 144 21.80 -11.05 7.21
N LEU A 145 20.78 -11.73 7.72
CA LEU A 145 20.64 -13.18 7.61
C LEU A 145 20.50 -13.66 6.17
N ARG A 146 19.71 -13.00 5.34
CA ARG A 146 19.61 -13.32 3.91
C ARG A 146 20.96 -13.26 3.21
N LEU A 147 21.73 -12.23 3.49
CA LEU A 147 23.08 -12.06 2.91
C LEU A 147 24.07 -13.10 3.44
N ARG A 148 24.01 -13.42 4.73
CA ARG A 148 24.89 -14.40 5.37
C ARG A 148 24.62 -15.82 4.91
N LEU A 149 23.32 -16.21 4.85
CA LEU A 149 22.93 -17.58 4.51
C LEU A 149 22.82 -17.82 3.01
N GLY A 150 22.80 -16.76 2.18
CA GLY A 150 22.59 -16.86 0.75
C GLY A 150 21.18 -17.37 0.36
N VAL A 151 20.21 -17.30 1.28
CA VAL A 151 18.84 -17.76 1.07
C VAL A 151 17.88 -16.61 0.93
N ARG A 152 16.75 -16.82 0.27
CA ARG A 152 15.71 -15.81 0.10
C ARG A 152 14.92 -15.61 1.39
N GLU A 153 14.67 -16.69 2.12
CA GLU A 153 13.90 -16.70 3.38
C GLU A 153 14.73 -17.35 4.48
N PRO A 154 15.25 -16.55 5.42
CA PRO A 154 16.17 -17.03 6.46
C PRO A 154 15.46 -17.70 7.65
N GLY A 155 14.12 -17.84 7.63
CA GLY A 155 13.35 -18.45 8.72
C GLY A 155 13.12 -17.55 9.94
N LEU A 156 13.45 -16.25 9.84
CA LEU A 156 13.13 -15.29 10.89
C LEU A 156 11.69 -14.83 10.73
N THR A 157 10.85 -15.07 11.75
CA THR A 157 9.43 -14.72 11.80
C THR A 157 9.14 -13.71 12.88
N ALA A 158 8.07 -12.94 12.74
CA ALA A 158 7.57 -12.04 13.76
C ALA A 158 6.06 -11.81 13.60
N THR A 159 5.41 -11.52 14.74
CA THR A 159 4.00 -11.12 14.81
C THR A 159 3.94 -9.69 15.32
N TRP A 160 3.22 -8.84 14.59
CA TRP A 160 3.13 -7.40 14.82
C TRP A 160 1.70 -6.94 15.00
N THR A 161 1.50 -5.95 15.88
CA THR A 161 0.18 -5.40 16.18
C THR A 161 0.17 -3.89 15.98
N ALA A 162 -0.88 -3.39 15.34
CA ALA A 162 -1.17 -1.96 15.23
C ALA A 162 -2.62 -1.68 15.67
N VAL A 163 -2.90 -0.45 16.12
CA VAL A 163 -4.23 -0.05 16.61
C VAL A 163 -4.59 1.36 16.17
N ALA A 164 -5.87 1.54 15.81
CA ALA A 164 -6.41 2.85 15.47
C ALA A 164 -7.85 3.00 16.00
N PHE A 165 -8.25 4.22 16.32
CA PHE A 165 -9.51 4.55 16.99
C PHE A 165 -10.38 5.45 16.12
N SER A 166 -11.69 5.23 16.13
CA SER A 166 -12.66 6.15 15.54
C SER A 166 -12.72 7.47 16.32
N TYR A 167 -13.35 8.48 15.74
CA TYR A 167 -13.53 9.76 16.44
C TYR A 167 -14.36 9.60 17.71
N SER A 168 -15.44 8.81 17.67
CA SER A 168 -16.27 8.51 18.86
C SER A 168 -15.47 7.85 19.97
N ALA A 169 -14.58 6.93 19.62
CA ALA A 169 -13.68 6.30 20.58
C ALA A 169 -12.71 7.31 21.21
N ILE A 170 -12.17 8.24 20.43
CA ILE A 170 -11.32 9.32 20.99
C ILE A 170 -12.12 10.20 21.95
N VAL A 171 -13.37 10.56 21.63
CA VAL A 171 -14.26 11.30 22.54
C VAL A 171 -14.44 10.52 23.85
N ALA A 172 -14.72 9.21 23.77
CA ALA A 172 -14.94 8.36 24.94
C ALA A 172 -13.68 8.18 25.81
N LEU A 173 -12.50 8.08 25.20
CA LEU A 173 -11.25 7.80 25.91
C LEU A 173 -10.49 9.05 26.34
N ALA A 174 -10.44 10.10 25.53
CA ALA A 174 -9.67 11.32 25.82
C ALA A 174 -10.53 12.52 26.20
N GLY A 175 -11.84 12.48 25.96
CA GLY A 175 -12.78 13.55 26.21
C GLY A 175 -12.99 14.46 25.00
N GLU A 176 -14.09 15.24 25.03
CA GLU A 176 -14.51 16.08 23.91
C GLU A 176 -13.53 17.21 23.58
N GLU A 177 -12.87 17.79 24.58
CA GLU A 177 -11.94 18.90 24.37
C GLU A 177 -10.77 18.47 23.49
N ASP A 178 -10.15 17.34 23.83
CA ASP A 178 -9.07 16.75 23.05
C ASP A 178 -9.53 16.30 21.66
N ALA A 179 -10.72 15.67 21.58
CA ALA A 179 -11.26 15.21 20.31
C ALA A 179 -11.55 16.40 19.35
N ARG A 180 -12.09 17.51 19.83
CA ARG A 180 -12.35 18.72 19.04
C ARG A 180 -11.07 19.36 18.48
N ALA A 181 -9.91 19.10 19.07
CA ALA A 181 -8.63 19.61 18.58
C ALA A 181 -8.16 18.94 17.26
N PHE A 182 -8.75 17.81 16.87
CA PHE A 182 -8.54 17.25 15.52
C PHE A 182 -9.25 18.11 14.47
N GLY A 183 -8.48 18.72 13.58
CA GLY A 183 -8.98 19.66 12.57
C GLY A 183 -9.71 19.02 11.39
N GLU A 184 -9.52 17.72 11.14
CA GLU A 184 -10.13 16.99 10.02
C GLU A 184 -11.64 16.79 10.22
N GLN A 185 -12.45 17.41 9.37
CA GLN A 185 -13.91 17.25 9.41
C GLN A 185 -14.32 15.82 9.03
N SER A 186 -13.65 15.24 8.02
CA SER A 186 -13.88 13.88 7.59
C SER A 186 -13.69 12.85 8.71
N PHE A 187 -12.63 13.00 9.52
CA PHE A 187 -12.40 12.13 10.68
C PHE A 187 -13.52 12.26 11.72
N ARG A 188 -14.00 13.49 11.97
CA ARG A 188 -15.11 13.74 12.91
C ARG A 188 -16.44 13.18 12.44
N GLN A 189 -16.72 13.22 11.14
CA GLN A 189 -17.96 12.70 10.56
C GLN A 189 -17.92 11.18 10.39
N GLY A 190 -16.76 10.61 10.10
CA GLY A 190 -16.61 9.20 9.78
C GLY A 190 -16.94 8.86 8.33
N LEU A 191 -16.47 7.70 7.87
CA LEU A 191 -16.55 7.29 6.47
C LEU A 191 -18.00 7.12 5.96
N ALA A 192 -18.90 6.57 6.78
CA ALA A 192 -20.29 6.33 6.37
C ALA A 192 -21.02 7.63 6.02
N GLU A 193 -20.88 8.66 6.84
CA GLU A 193 -21.45 9.99 6.58
C GLU A 193 -20.83 10.67 5.34
N ARG A 194 -19.61 10.29 5.00
CA ARG A 194 -18.86 10.82 3.85
C ARG A 194 -19.07 10.00 2.58
N SER A 195 -19.77 8.85 2.63
CA SER A 195 -19.90 7.93 1.51
C SER A 195 -20.49 8.58 0.25
N THR A 196 -21.61 9.30 0.39
CA THR A 196 -22.21 10.06 -0.73
C THR A 196 -21.25 11.14 -1.27
N TYR A 197 -20.51 11.80 -0.41
CA TYR A 197 -19.51 12.79 -0.83
C TYR A 197 -18.37 12.16 -1.64
N LEU A 198 -18.02 10.92 -1.33
CA LEU A 198 -17.02 10.12 -2.05
C LEU A 198 -17.55 9.56 -3.38
N GLY A 199 -18.85 9.61 -3.62
CA GLY A 199 -19.48 9.05 -4.82
C GLY A 199 -19.83 7.58 -4.69
N ASP A 200 -19.86 7.04 -3.49
CA ASP A 200 -20.35 5.68 -3.22
C ASP A 200 -21.84 5.55 -3.58
N PRO A 201 -22.34 4.34 -3.83
CA PRO A 201 -23.74 4.11 -4.20
C PRO A 201 -24.74 4.77 -3.25
N THR A 202 -25.67 5.56 -3.81
CA THR A 202 -26.72 6.27 -3.06
C THR A 202 -28.04 5.51 -2.99
N ASP A 203 -28.25 4.49 -3.85
CA ASP A 203 -29.40 3.59 -3.78
C ASP A 203 -29.29 2.69 -2.55
N PRO A 204 -30.23 2.74 -1.59
CA PRO A 204 -30.22 1.87 -0.41
C PRO A 204 -30.28 0.37 -0.71
N ALA A 205 -30.76 -0.02 -1.90
CA ALA A 205 -30.78 -1.42 -2.34
C ALA A 205 -29.42 -1.89 -2.88
N HIS A 206 -28.55 -0.96 -3.26
CA HIS A 206 -27.23 -1.30 -3.77
C HIS A 206 -26.34 -1.84 -2.66
N ARG A 207 -25.63 -2.93 -2.93
CA ARG A 207 -24.74 -3.60 -1.95
C ARG A 207 -23.62 -2.66 -1.41
N GLY A 208 -23.15 -1.71 -2.21
CA GLY A 208 -22.14 -0.71 -1.81
C GLY A 208 -22.68 0.48 -1.01
N HIS A 209 -23.99 0.60 -0.81
CA HIS A 209 -24.58 1.65 0.02
C HIS A 209 -24.17 1.44 1.49
N HIS A 210 -23.78 2.52 2.19
CA HIS A 210 -23.23 2.44 3.55
C HIS A 210 -24.11 1.72 4.58
N ARG A 211 -25.42 1.64 4.36
CA ARG A 211 -26.35 0.87 5.23
C ARG A 211 -26.19 -0.65 5.09
N ASN A 212 -25.63 -1.10 3.97
CA ASN A 212 -25.41 -2.52 3.67
C ASN A 212 -23.99 -2.99 3.94
N TRP A 213 -23.13 -2.08 4.43
CA TRP A 213 -21.76 -2.44 4.76
C TRP A 213 -21.68 -3.45 5.89
N VAL A 214 -20.74 -4.38 5.81
CA VAL A 214 -20.49 -5.40 6.84
C VAL A 214 -19.87 -4.82 8.11
N VAL A 215 -19.22 -3.64 7.98
CA VAL A 215 -18.65 -2.88 9.11
C VAL A 215 -18.56 -1.40 8.76
N GLY A 216 -18.77 -0.54 9.73
CA GLY A 216 -18.68 0.91 9.59
C GLY A 216 -19.95 1.59 9.08
N GLY A 217 -21.01 0.82 8.83
CA GLY A 217 -22.35 1.35 8.57
C GLY A 217 -23.02 1.86 9.86
N PRO A 218 -24.23 2.42 9.76
CA PRO A 218 -24.92 3.00 10.92
C PRO A 218 -25.10 2.06 12.11
N ASP A 219 -25.37 0.77 11.84
CA ASP A 219 -25.71 -0.22 12.86
C ASP A 219 -24.50 -1.04 13.35
N ASN A 220 -23.39 -0.99 12.62
CA ASN A 220 -22.20 -1.81 12.87
C ASN A 220 -20.90 -1.00 12.91
N GLN A 221 -20.96 0.21 13.47
CA GLN A 221 -19.78 1.04 13.71
C GLN A 221 -18.83 0.39 14.72
N ALA A 222 -17.55 0.54 14.50
CA ALA A 222 -16.49 0.11 15.40
C ALA A 222 -15.80 1.31 16.04
N ASP A 223 -15.43 1.16 17.31
CA ASP A 223 -14.66 2.14 18.06
C ASP A 223 -13.15 2.00 17.81
N VAL A 224 -12.69 0.77 17.63
CA VAL A 224 -11.27 0.47 17.46
C VAL A 224 -11.06 -0.57 16.37
N LEU A 225 -10.02 -0.35 15.56
CA LEU A 225 -9.48 -1.28 14.61
C LEU A 225 -8.12 -1.76 15.11
N VAL A 226 -7.98 -3.07 15.33
CA VAL A 226 -6.69 -3.72 15.59
C VAL A 226 -6.28 -4.48 14.33
N ILE A 227 -5.02 -4.31 13.91
CA ILE A 227 -4.42 -5.06 12.81
C ILE A 227 -3.31 -5.92 13.40
N VAL A 228 -3.47 -7.23 13.33
CA VAL A 228 -2.44 -8.21 13.68
C VAL A 228 -1.86 -8.75 12.38
N ALA A 229 -0.54 -8.83 12.30
CA ALA A 229 0.16 -9.26 11.09
C ALA A 229 1.30 -10.21 11.45
N ALA A 230 1.39 -11.36 10.78
CA ALA A 230 2.38 -12.39 11.06
C ALA A 230 2.94 -13.03 9.78
N ASP A 231 4.13 -13.61 9.88
CA ASP A 231 4.71 -14.45 8.84
C ASP A 231 4.11 -15.88 8.86
N ASP A 232 3.66 -16.35 10.03
CA ASP A 232 3.09 -17.67 10.25
C ASP A 232 1.60 -17.58 10.61
N PRO A 233 0.72 -18.38 9.96
CA PRO A 233 -0.71 -18.39 10.26
C PRO A 233 -1.05 -18.76 11.72
N SER A 234 -0.31 -19.68 12.32
CA SER A 234 -0.58 -20.14 13.70
C SER A 234 -0.18 -19.09 14.73
N ASP A 235 0.90 -18.33 14.47
CA ASP A 235 1.30 -17.20 15.29
C ASP A 235 0.25 -16.07 15.22
N LEU A 236 -0.31 -15.85 14.02
CA LEU A 236 -1.42 -14.90 13.85
C LEU A 236 -2.64 -15.32 14.66
N GLU A 237 -3.09 -16.57 14.53
CA GLU A 237 -4.25 -17.11 15.23
C GLU A 237 -4.09 -17.01 16.75
N THR A 238 -2.91 -17.33 17.25
CA THR A 238 -2.58 -17.23 18.70
C THR A 238 -2.69 -15.79 19.19
N ALA A 239 -2.10 -14.84 18.47
CA ALA A 239 -2.14 -13.44 18.85
C ALA A 239 -3.57 -12.85 18.75
N VAL A 240 -4.33 -13.24 17.74
CA VAL A 240 -5.74 -12.84 17.56
C VAL A 240 -6.60 -13.38 18.69
N ALA A 241 -6.44 -14.65 19.06
CA ALA A 241 -7.18 -15.26 20.18
C ALA A 241 -6.91 -14.52 21.50
N GLU A 242 -5.64 -14.24 21.83
CA GLU A 242 -5.28 -13.48 23.04
C GLU A 242 -5.94 -12.10 23.06
N ILE A 243 -5.96 -11.39 21.93
CA ILE A 243 -6.57 -10.05 21.83
C ILE A 243 -8.08 -10.12 22.01
N LEU A 244 -8.76 -11.11 21.41
CA LEU A 244 -10.20 -11.28 21.51
C LEU A 244 -10.63 -11.71 22.91
N ASP A 245 -9.93 -12.66 23.55
CA ASP A 245 -10.18 -13.09 24.92
C ASP A 245 -10.08 -11.89 25.89
N ARG A 246 -9.04 -11.08 25.73
CA ARG A 246 -8.87 -9.86 26.53
C ARG A 246 -9.90 -8.77 26.20
N ALA A 247 -10.35 -8.69 24.98
CA ALA A 247 -11.43 -7.76 24.60
C ALA A 247 -12.74 -8.16 25.31
N ASP A 248 -13.09 -9.44 25.30
CA ASP A 248 -14.27 -9.98 26.00
C ASP A 248 -14.18 -9.77 27.52
N ASP A 249 -13.06 -10.11 28.15
CA ASP A 249 -12.78 -9.85 29.56
C ASP A 249 -13.03 -8.39 29.97
N HIS A 250 -12.83 -7.45 29.04
CA HIS A 250 -13.04 -6.02 29.24
C HIS A 250 -14.35 -5.50 28.64
N GLY A 251 -15.23 -6.40 28.17
CA GLY A 251 -16.55 -6.06 27.62
C GLY A 251 -16.50 -5.31 26.31
N LEU A 252 -15.47 -5.51 25.50
CA LEU A 252 -15.48 -5.11 24.12
C LEU A 252 -16.13 -6.21 23.28
N THR A 253 -16.84 -5.82 22.23
CA THR A 253 -17.51 -6.76 21.33
C THR A 253 -16.86 -6.71 19.95
N LEU A 254 -16.57 -7.87 19.38
CA LEU A 254 -16.16 -7.98 17.98
C LEU A 254 -17.34 -7.67 17.08
N VAL A 255 -17.27 -6.57 16.34
CA VAL A 255 -18.28 -6.17 15.35
C VAL A 255 -18.06 -6.95 14.05
N PHE A 256 -16.81 -7.02 13.62
CA PHE A 256 -16.41 -7.71 12.39
C PHE A 256 -14.93 -8.09 12.43
N GLY A 257 -14.61 -9.24 11.88
CA GLY A 257 -13.24 -9.71 11.69
C GLY A 257 -12.99 -10.12 10.24
N GLN A 258 -11.90 -9.65 9.63
CA GLN A 258 -11.53 -10.05 8.27
C GLN A 258 -10.09 -10.50 8.23
N ARG A 259 -9.88 -11.74 7.79
CA ARG A 259 -8.58 -12.26 7.40
C ARG A 259 -8.20 -11.72 6.03
N GLY A 260 -6.94 -11.29 5.89
CA GLY A 260 -6.30 -11.01 4.61
C GLY A 260 -5.01 -11.80 4.50
N ASP A 261 -4.74 -12.33 3.32
CA ASP A 261 -3.56 -13.13 3.04
C ASP A 261 -2.92 -12.70 1.71
N THR A 262 -1.60 -12.73 1.64
CA THR A 262 -0.90 -12.64 0.37
C THR A 262 -1.34 -13.81 -0.50
N LEU A 263 -1.76 -13.54 -1.74
CA LEU A 263 -2.25 -14.59 -2.64
C LEU A 263 -1.16 -15.63 -2.90
N PRO A 264 -1.54 -16.92 -3.01
CA PRO A 264 -0.57 -18.01 -3.05
C PRO A 264 0.16 -18.15 -4.41
N GLY A 265 1.30 -18.81 -4.39
CA GLY A 265 2.05 -19.21 -5.58
C GLY A 265 2.49 -18.02 -6.44
N ASN A 266 2.21 -18.08 -7.73
CA ASN A 266 2.59 -17.02 -8.68
C ASN A 266 1.81 -15.72 -8.53
N LEU A 267 0.74 -15.74 -7.74
CA LEU A 267 -0.05 -14.54 -7.42
C LEU A 267 0.51 -13.77 -6.22
N GLN A 268 1.64 -14.18 -5.66
CA GLN A 268 2.27 -13.47 -4.55
C GLN A 268 2.52 -11.99 -4.91
N GLY A 269 1.94 -11.08 -4.10
CA GLY A 269 2.00 -9.64 -4.34
C GLY A 269 1.03 -9.11 -5.40
N HIS A 270 0.07 -9.94 -5.86
CA HIS A 270 -1.00 -9.53 -6.74
C HIS A 270 -2.31 -9.32 -5.97
N GLU A 271 -3.22 -8.58 -6.57
CA GLU A 271 -4.62 -8.51 -6.16
C GLU A 271 -5.48 -9.43 -7.04
N HIS A 272 -6.79 -9.54 -6.77
CA HIS A 272 -7.62 -10.58 -7.39
C HIS A 272 -7.89 -10.42 -8.89
N PHE A 273 -7.75 -9.24 -9.47
CA PHE A 273 -7.79 -9.10 -10.93
C PHE A 273 -6.54 -9.70 -11.62
N GLY A 274 -5.52 -10.06 -10.85
CA GLY A 274 -4.28 -10.68 -11.32
C GLY A 274 -3.16 -9.69 -11.62
N PHE A 275 -3.24 -8.46 -11.12
CA PHE A 275 -2.19 -7.45 -11.30
C PHE A 275 -1.36 -7.29 -10.02
N LYS A 276 -0.05 -7.12 -10.19
CA LYS A 276 0.86 -6.90 -9.07
C LYS A 276 0.64 -5.53 -8.46
N ASP A 277 0.32 -5.50 -7.16
CA ASP A 277 0.09 -4.28 -6.38
C ASP A 277 1.31 -3.90 -5.53
N GLY A 278 1.26 -2.71 -4.93
CA GLY A 278 2.27 -2.24 -3.98
C GLY A 278 3.60 -1.76 -4.57
N ILE A 279 3.80 -1.81 -5.89
CA ILE A 279 5.06 -1.41 -6.55
C ILE A 279 5.37 0.07 -6.30
N SER A 280 4.36 0.94 -6.48
CA SER A 280 4.50 2.39 -6.32
C SER A 280 4.10 2.81 -4.91
N GLN A 281 5.08 3.00 -4.03
CA GLN A 281 4.92 3.52 -2.68
C GLN A 281 5.83 4.75 -2.49
N PRO A 282 5.38 5.79 -1.78
CA PRO A 282 6.28 6.90 -1.43
C PRO A 282 7.36 6.44 -0.47
N GLY A 283 8.55 7.00 -0.62
CA GLY A 283 9.60 6.96 0.39
C GLY A 283 9.40 8.07 1.42
N ILE A 284 9.71 7.78 2.68
CA ILE A 284 9.57 8.73 3.79
C ILE A 284 10.95 9.28 4.14
N ARG A 285 11.09 10.62 4.11
CA ARG A 285 12.32 11.29 4.54
C ARG A 285 12.50 11.16 6.05
N GLY A 286 13.75 11.00 6.44
CA GLY A 286 14.14 10.92 7.83
C GLY A 286 15.05 9.75 8.13
N ARG A 287 15.58 9.73 9.35
CA ARG A 287 16.56 8.75 9.83
C ARG A 287 16.23 8.35 11.26
N ARG A 288 16.57 7.13 11.63
CA ARG A 288 16.44 6.67 13.01
C ARG A 288 17.59 7.19 13.90
N ALA A 289 18.80 7.27 13.35
CA ALA A 289 19.97 7.76 14.05
C ALA A 289 20.66 8.91 13.28
N THR A 290 21.70 9.49 13.88
CA THR A 290 22.50 10.52 13.23
C THR A 290 23.34 9.98 12.06
N SER A 291 23.59 8.68 12.00
CA SER A 291 24.20 8.03 10.85
C SER A 291 23.41 8.30 9.58
N ARG A 292 24.10 8.61 8.49
CA ARG A 292 23.47 8.84 7.18
C ARG A 292 22.93 7.56 6.55
N ASP A 293 23.33 6.41 7.06
CA ASP A 293 22.96 5.09 6.52
C ASP A 293 21.73 4.50 7.20
N ASP A 294 21.23 5.14 8.28
CA ASP A 294 20.05 4.69 9.02
C ASP A 294 18.77 5.42 8.57
N GLN A 295 18.45 5.28 7.29
CA GLN A 295 17.30 5.91 6.65
C GLN A 295 16.00 5.17 6.97
N LEU A 296 14.88 5.89 7.12
CA LEU A 296 13.53 5.29 7.22
C LEU A 296 13.14 4.56 5.94
N THR A 297 13.46 5.15 4.79
CA THR A 297 13.36 4.51 3.48
C THR A 297 14.76 4.35 2.92
N PRO A 298 15.21 3.13 2.59
CA PRO A 298 16.50 2.91 1.96
C PRO A 298 16.67 3.75 0.69
N ARG A 299 17.84 4.33 0.50
CA ARG A 299 18.18 5.15 -0.68
C ARG A 299 19.19 4.43 -1.54
N PHE A 300 18.93 4.43 -2.84
CA PHE A 300 19.68 3.65 -3.81
C PHE A 300 20.39 4.52 -4.86
N LEU A 301 20.17 5.84 -4.85
CA LEU A 301 20.82 6.78 -5.76
C LEU A 301 22.11 7.33 -5.16
N ALA A 302 23.13 7.52 -6.00
CA ALA A 302 24.37 8.17 -5.64
C ALA A 302 24.10 9.58 -5.09
N ALA A 303 24.85 10.02 -4.09
CA ALA A 303 24.57 11.28 -3.41
C ALA A 303 24.81 12.53 -4.28
N ASP A 304 25.59 12.40 -5.33
CA ASP A 304 25.88 13.42 -6.34
C ASP A 304 24.90 13.39 -7.52
N ASP A 305 24.03 12.38 -7.60
CA ASP A 305 22.96 12.35 -8.58
C ASP A 305 21.93 13.46 -8.25
N PRO A 306 21.57 14.31 -9.21
CA PRO A 306 20.62 15.41 -8.99
C PRO A 306 19.23 14.92 -8.55
N HIS A 307 18.84 13.70 -8.95
CA HIS A 307 17.55 13.11 -8.58
C HIS A 307 17.52 12.51 -7.17
N ALA A 308 18.70 12.32 -6.53
CA ALA A 308 18.79 11.80 -5.16
C ALA A 308 18.13 12.71 -4.11
N GLU A 309 17.83 13.97 -4.46
CA GLU A 309 17.04 14.86 -3.62
C GLU A 309 15.54 14.56 -3.67
N LEU A 310 15.06 13.99 -4.76
CA LEU A 310 13.63 13.74 -5.01
C LEU A 310 13.23 12.28 -4.82
N PHE A 311 14.13 11.34 -5.11
CA PHE A 311 13.81 9.92 -5.17
C PHE A 311 14.72 9.09 -4.26
N ALA A 312 14.15 8.05 -3.64
CA ALA A 312 14.92 7.02 -2.93
C ALA A 312 15.53 6.01 -3.91
N LYS A 313 14.76 5.61 -4.90
CA LYS A 313 15.12 4.86 -6.11
C LYS A 313 14.28 5.42 -7.27
N PRO A 314 14.60 5.13 -8.53
CA PRO A 314 13.84 5.68 -9.64
C PRO A 314 12.33 5.46 -9.48
N GLY A 315 11.55 6.52 -9.67
CA GLY A 315 10.09 6.52 -9.51
C GLY A 315 9.54 6.36 -8.09
N GLN A 316 10.40 6.33 -7.05
CA GLN A 316 9.97 6.36 -5.66
C GLN A 316 10.22 7.74 -5.05
N PRO A 317 9.22 8.63 -5.02
CA PRO A 317 9.38 9.97 -4.49
C PRO A 317 9.65 9.95 -2.99
N LEU A 318 10.60 10.79 -2.54
CA LEU A 318 10.92 11.02 -1.13
C LEU A 318 10.04 12.15 -0.60
N VAL A 319 9.11 11.81 0.29
CA VAL A 319 8.11 12.71 0.85
C VAL A 319 8.48 13.09 2.29
N TRP A 320 8.22 14.34 2.65
CA TRP A 320 8.43 14.79 4.02
C TRP A 320 7.45 14.11 4.98
N PRO A 321 7.90 13.66 6.16
CA PRO A 321 7.13 12.76 7.02
C PRO A 321 5.81 13.35 7.54
N GLY A 322 5.66 14.67 7.53
CA GLY A 322 4.42 15.35 7.93
C GLY A 322 3.24 15.12 6.98
N GLN A 323 3.43 14.43 5.84
CA GLN A 323 2.33 13.92 5.01
C GLN A 323 1.71 12.64 5.60
N PHE A 324 2.39 11.99 6.54
CA PHE A 324 1.94 10.73 7.14
C PHE A 324 1.87 10.80 8.68
N LEU A 325 2.69 11.65 9.30
CA LEU A 325 2.83 11.78 10.75
C LEU A 325 2.48 13.20 11.20
N LEU A 326 1.49 13.34 12.06
CA LEU A 326 1.10 14.63 12.62
C LEU A 326 2.25 15.29 13.38
N GLY A 327 2.42 16.59 13.17
CA GLY A 327 3.44 17.40 13.87
C GLY A 327 4.88 17.22 13.42
N GLU A 328 5.09 16.50 12.33
CA GLU A 328 6.37 16.43 11.64
C GLU A 328 6.41 17.41 10.44
N PRO A 329 7.60 17.75 9.90
CA PRO A 329 7.73 18.64 8.73
C PRO A 329 6.91 18.12 7.55
N ARG A 330 6.02 18.95 7.00
CA ARG A 330 5.15 18.61 5.87
C ARG A 330 5.87 18.79 4.54
N GLN A 331 5.28 18.24 3.49
CA GLN A 331 5.68 18.47 2.11
C GLN A 331 5.42 19.94 1.72
N HIS A 332 6.42 20.61 1.13
CA HIS A 332 6.22 21.94 0.58
C HIS A 332 5.42 21.86 -0.73
N PRO A 333 4.43 22.73 -0.95
CA PRO A 333 3.51 22.60 -2.09
C PRO A 333 4.13 22.88 -3.45
N GLN A 334 5.23 23.63 -3.50
CA GLN A 334 5.87 24.05 -4.76
C GLN A 334 7.29 23.50 -4.95
N ASP A 335 7.95 23.09 -3.88
CA ASP A 335 9.32 22.61 -3.93
C ASP A 335 9.44 21.29 -3.14
N PRO A 336 9.45 20.14 -3.83
CA PRO A 336 9.48 18.84 -3.17
C PRO A 336 10.75 18.60 -2.33
N THR A 337 11.80 19.37 -2.52
CA THR A 337 13.04 19.25 -1.75
C THR A 337 12.99 19.96 -0.40
N LYS A 338 12.03 20.86 -0.20
CA LYS A 338 11.89 21.66 1.02
C LYS A 338 10.78 21.17 1.94
N PRO A 339 10.95 21.30 3.27
CA PRO A 339 9.86 21.10 4.21
C PRO A 339 8.92 22.32 4.27
N ALA A 340 7.65 22.05 4.54
CA ALA A 340 6.69 23.05 5.02
C ALA A 340 6.50 22.91 6.54
N PRO A 341 5.99 23.96 7.23
CA PRO A 341 5.73 23.90 8.65
C PRO A 341 4.78 22.75 9.04
N PRO A 342 5.00 22.10 10.20
CA PRO A 342 4.11 21.07 10.72
C PRO A 342 2.67 21.56 10.89
N SER A 343 1.69 20.67 10.71
CA SER A 343 0.32 20.92 11.11
C SER A 343 0.24 21.16 12.63
N LYS A 344 -0.72 21.94 13.08
CA LYS A 344 -1.03 22.18 14.50
C LYS A 344 -2.47 21.79 14.85
N ALA A 345 -3.25 21.30 13.88
CA ALA A 345 -4.67 20.98 14.04
C ALA A 345 -4.87 19.56 14.62
N TYR A 346 -4.30 19.30 15.79
CA TYR A 346 -4.42 18.04 16.53
C TYR A 346 -4.09 18.26 18.02
N PRO A 347 -4.58 17.42 18.96
CA PRO A 347 -4.22 17.52 20.37
C PRO A 347 -2.74 17.14 20.58
N LYS A 348 -2.06 17.79 21.52
CA LYS A 348 -0.61 17.67 21.71
C LYS A 348 -0.12 16.21 21.84
N TRP A 349 -0.89 15.35 22.48
CA TRP A 349 -0.57 13.94 22.66
C TRP A 349 -0.60 13.13 21.37
N ALA A 350 -1.33 13.59 20.34
CA ALA A 350 -1.47 12.93 19.05
C ALA A 350 -0.26 13.15 18.11
N ARG A 351 0.74 13.92 18.53
CA ARG A 351 1.94 14.15 17.72
C ARG A 351 2.61 12.82 17.35
N ARG A 352 2.92 12.62 16.07
CA ARG A 352 3.45 11.39 15.45
C ARG A 352 2.43 10.25 15.33
N GLY A 353 1.16 10.53 15.60
CA GLY A 353 0.09 9.68 15.13
C GLY A 353 -0.23 9.93 13.66
N SER A 354 -1.10 9.12 13.09
CA SER A 354 -1.50 9.15 11.68
C SER A 354 -3.00 8.87 11.56
N TYR A 355 -3.69 9.52 10.63
CA TYR A 355 -5.01 9.04 10.24
C TYR A 355 -4.86 7.74 9.45
N LEU A 356 -5.82 6.86 9.62
CA LEU A 356 -5.95 5.59 8.89
C LEU A 356 -7.31 5.56 8.20
N VAL A 357 -7.28 5.43 6.88
CA VAL A 357 -8.46 5.08 6.10
C VAL A 357 -8.43 3.58 5.88
N CYS A 358 -9.49 2.89 6.29
CA CYS A 358 -9.70 1.48 6.01
C CYS A 358 -10.96 1.31 5.18
N ARG A 359 -10.88 0.60 4.04
CA ARG A 359 -12.03 0.23 3.21
C ARG A 359 -11.97 -1.26 2.87
N ARG A 360 -13.06 -1.94 3.07
CA ARG A 360 -13.26 -3.28 2.52
C ARG A 360 -13.85 -3.13 1.13
N LEU A 361 -13.09 -3.55 0.13
CA LEU A 361 -13.39 -3.37 -1.29
C LEU A 361 -13.56 -4.75 -1.92
N ASP A 362 -14.77 -5.10 -2.28
CA ASP A 362 -15.05 -6.33 -3.02
C ASP A 362 -14.67 -6.16 -4.49
N GLN A 363 -14.08 -7.18 -5.08
CA GLN A 363 -13.65 -7.21 -6.48
C GLN A 363 -14.48 -8.19 -7.30
N ASP A 364 -15.16 -7.70 -8.33
CA ASP A 364 -15.81 -8.52 -9.34
C ASP A 364 -14.81 -8.95 -10.41
N VAL A 365 -14.12 -10.05 -10.12
CA VAL A 365 -13.05 -10.57 -11.00
C VAL A 365 -13.61 -11.06 -12.33
N VAL A 366 -14.78 -11.69 -12.31
CA VAL A 366 -15.41 -12.20 -13.53
C VAL A 366 -15.83 -11.04 -14.42
N GLY A 367 -16.59 -10.07 -13.87
CA GLY A 367 -17.02 -8.88 -14.60
C GLY A 367 -15.87 -8.05 -15.16
N PHE A 368 -14.76 -7.96 -14.43
CA PHE A 368 -13.55 -7.29 -14.94
C PHE A 368 -13.01 -7.95 -16.21
N TRP A 369 -12.88 -9.27 -16.22
CA TRP A 369 -12.33 -9.99 -17.37
C TRP A 369 -13.33 -10.11 -18.51
N GLU A 370 -14.65 -10.18 -18.23
CA GLU A 370 -15.71 -10.08 -19.25
C GLU A 370 -15.68 -8.74 -19.98
N LEU A 371 -15.56 -7.65 -19.21
CA LEU A 371 -15.41 -6.30 -19.76
C LEU A 371 -14.15 -6.22 -20.63
N ALA A 372 -13.01 -6.72 -20.12
CA ALA A 372 -11.75 -6.71 -20.85
C ALA A 372 -11.84 -7.51 -22.14
N ALA A 373 -12.45 -8.68 -22.14
CA ALA A 373 -12.60 -9.54 -23.33
C ALA A 373 -13.52 -8.90 -24.38
N THR A 374 -14.66 -8.37 -23.95
CA THR A 374 -15.65 -7.74 -24.84
C THR A 374 -15.07 -6.49 -25.52
N ALA A 375 -14.45 -5.62 -24.73
CA ALA A 375 -13.85 -4.40 -25.27
C ALA A 375 -12.62 -4.70 -26.14
N ALA A 376 -11.79 -5.69 -25.78
CA ALA A 376 -10.66 -6.10 -26.58
C ALA A 376 -11.05 -6.61 -27.95
N ALA A 377 -12.12 -7.40 -28.03
CA ALA A 377 -12.66 -7.90 -29.31
C ALA A 377 -13.12 -6.73 -30.21
N ALA A 378 -13.80 -5.72 -29.64
CA ALA A 378 -14.22 -4.54 -30.37
C ALA A 378 -13.03 -3.68 -30.87
N MET A 379 -11.91 -3.67 -30.13
CA MET A 379 -10.71 -2.90 -30.44
C MET A 379 -9.66 -3.68 -31.25
N GLY A 380 -9.89 -4.94 -31.56
CA GLY A 380 -8.91 -5.78 -32.28
C GLY A 380 -7.62 -6.02 -31.47
N THR A 381 -7.72 -6.07 -30.15
CA THR A 381 -6.58 -6.31 -29.23
C THR A 381 -6.83 -7.55 -28.35
N THR A 382 -5.92 -7.85 -27.43
CA THR A 382 -6.09 -8.97 -26.49
C THR A 382 -6.74 -8.49 -25.17
N PRO A 383 -7.50 -9.36 -24.48
CA PRO A 383 -8.08 -9.03 -23.17
C PRO A 383 -7.02 -8.57 -22.17
N VAL A 384 -5.85 -9.22 -22.14
CA VAL A 384 -4.74 -8.85 -21.24
C VAL A 384 -4.21 -7.46 -21.54
N ARG A 385 -4.06 -7.12 -22.83
CA ARG A 385 -3.62 -5.78 -23.23
C ARG A 385 -4.63 -4.72 -22.80
N LEU A 386 -5.93 -4.96 -23.04
CA LEU A 386 -6.96 -4.03 -22.60
C LEU A 386 -7.00 -3.88 -21.08
N ALA A 387 -7.01 -4.98 -20.35
CA ALA A 387 -6.94 -4.96 -18.88
C ALA A 387 -5.73 -4.17 -18.39
N SER A 388 -4.57 -4.34 -19.06
CA SER A 388 -3.36 -3.56 -18.75
C SER A 388 -3.54 -2.07 -19.02
N MET A 389 -4.30 -1.67 -20.05
CA MET A 389 -4.65 -0.27 -20.32
C MET A 389 -5.59 0.30 -19.24
N LEU A 390 -6.50 -0.51 -18.69
CA LEU A 390 -7.36 -0.08 -17.58
C LEU A 390 -6.56 0.15 -16.28
N VAL A 391 -5.55 -0.68 -16.03
CA VAL A 391 -4.70 -0.58 -14.84
C VAL A 391 -3.53 0.40 -15.02
N GLY A 392 -2.87 0.41 -16.18
CA GLY A 392 -1.65 1.17 -16.50
C GLY A 392 -0.36 0.36 -16.33
N ARG A 393 -0.48 -0.93 -15.99
CA ARG A 393 0.61 -1.90 -15.90
C ARG A 393 0.16 -3.24 -16.46
N TRP A 394 1.11 -4.04 -16.85
CA TRP A 394 0.90 -5.46 -17.13
C TRP A 394 0.68 -6.26 -15.85
N PRO A 395 0.10 -7.48 -15.92
CA PRO A 395 -0.08 -8.35 -14.76
C PRO A 395 1.20 -8.57 -13.95
N SER A 396 2.35 -8.77 -14.58
CA SER A 396 3.65 -8.90 -13.90
C SER A 396 4.05 -7.69 -13.07
N GLY A 397 3.44 -6.52 -13.34
CA GLY A 397 3.78 -5.23 -12.76
C GLY A 397 4.63 -4.33 -13.68
N ALA A 398 5.04 -4.80 -14.86
CA ALA A 398 5.76 -3.98 -15.83
C ALA A 398 4.92 -2.78 -16.28
N PRO A 399 5.44 -1.54 -16.26
CA PRO A 399 4.69 -0.37 -16.68
C PRO A 399 4.51 -0.35 -18.21
N LEU A 400 3.31 0.00 -18.67
CA LEU A 400 3.00 0.10 -20.10
C LEU A 400 3.94 1.03 -20.85
N LEU A 401 4.33 2.16 -20.26
CA LEU A 401 5.21 3.13 -20.89
C LEU A 401 6.58 2.56 -21.25
N ARG A 402 7.05 1.57 -20.51
CA ARG A 402 8.35 0.93 -20.74
C ARG A 402 8.25 -0.35 -21.55
N SER A 403 7.08 -0.98 -21.56
CA SER A 403 6.80 -2.19 -22.33
C SER A 403 5.44 -2.10 -23.03
N PRO A 404 5.30 -1.24 -24.07
CA PRO A 404 3.98 -0.94 -24.63
C PRO A 404 3.34 -2.08 -25.41
N GLY A 405 4.10 -3.07 -25.87
CA GLY A 405 3.61 -4.15 -26.73
C GLY A 405 3.30 -5.45 -26.02
N THR A 406 4.08 -5.82 -25.01
CA THR A 406 4.03 -7.13 -24.34
C THR A 406 4.38 -7.01 -22.87
N ASP A 407 3.97 -7.97 -22.05
CA ASP A 407 4.42 -8.07 -20.67
C ASP A 407 5.92 -8.40 -20.60
N ASP A 408 6.63 -7.77 -19.66
CA ASP A 408 8.07 -7.95 -19.46
C ASP A 408 8.35 -8.28 -17.99
N ALA A 409 8.44 -9.58 -17.71
CA ALA A 409 8.69 -10.07 -16.35
C ALA A 409 10.07 -9.67 -15.80
N ALA A 410 11.08 -9.49 -16.66
CA ALA A 410 12.41 -9.06 -16.25
C ALA A 410 12.37 -7.59 -15.76
N LEU A 411 11.73 -6.72 -16.53
CA LEU A 411 11.47 -5.34 -16.13
C LEU A 411 10.64 -5.27 -14.83
N ALA A 412 9.60 -6.09 -14.74
CA ALA A 412 8.73 -6.14 -13.56
C ALA A 412 9.46 -6.57 -12.29
N GLY A 413 10.40 -7.51 -12.42
CA GLY A 413 11.23 -8.02 -11.32
C GLY A 413 12.35 -7.09 -10.87
N ASP A 414 12.72 -6.11 -11.69
CA ASP A 414 13.79 -5.16 -11.36
C ASP A 414 13.26 -3.98 -10.55
N GLU A 415 13.53 -3.98 -9.26
CA GLU A 415 13.10 -2.92 -8.34
C GLU A 415 13.67 -1.52 -8.67
N PHE A 416 14.75 -1.43 -9.43
CA PHE A 416 15.34 -0.16 -9.86
C PHE A 416 14.66 0.37 -11.13
N ALA A 417 14.07 -0.51 -11.93
CA ALA A 417 13.51 -0.19 -13.24
C ALA A 417 11.97 -0.13 -13.28
N ASN A 418 11.28 -1.02 -12.55
CA ASN A 418 9.83 -1.25 -12.68
C ASN A 418 8.94 -0.05 -12.33
N ASN A 419 9.48 0.97 -11.69
CA ASN A 419 8.78 2.20 -11.36
C ASN A 419 9.47 3.46 -11.95
N HIS A 420 10.50 3.25 -12.77
CA HIS A 420 11.29 4.31 -13.39
C HIS A 420 10.63 4.78 -14.68
N PHE A 421 9.60 5.60 -14.56
CA PHE A 421 8.90 6.25 -15.68
C PHE A 421 8.19 7.52 -15.21
N LEU A 422 8.01 8.44 -16.14
CA LEU A 422 7.20 9.64 -16.07
C LEU A 422 6.22 9.61 -17.25
N PHE A 423 5.19 10.46 -17.26
CA PHE A 423 4.19 10.48 -18.32
C PHE A 423 4.48 11.55 -19.36
N ASP A 424 4.96 12.71 -18.92
CA ASP A 424 5.17 13.89 -19.77
C ASP A 424 6.63 14.06 -20.19
N ASP A 425 7.55 13.25 -19.64
CA ASP A 425 8.97 13.27 -19.96
C ASP A 425 9.50 11.86 -20.23
N ASP A 426 10.49 11.73 -21.12
CA ASP A 426 11.16 10.47 -21.37
C ASP A 426 12.15 10.15 -20.25
N THR A 427 11.89 9.06 -19.54
CA THR A 427 12.77 8.60 -18.47
C THR A 427 13.81 7.63 -19.02
N ARG A 428 15.09 8.03 -19.02
CA ARG A 428 16.20 7.21 -19.52
C ARG A 428 16.87 6.44 -18.39
N PRO A 429 17.26 5.18 -18.60
CA PRO A 429 17.96 4.39 -17.60
C PRO A 429 19.25 5.04 -17.07
N SER A 430 19.94 5.79 -17.94
CA SER A 430 21.18 6.50 -17.61
C SER A 430 20.96 7.84 -16.87
N SER A 431 19.72 8.28 -16.71
CA SER A 431 19.42 9.56 -16.06
C SER A 431 19.60 9.54 -14.55
N MET A 432 19.61 8.35 -13.95
CA MET A 432 19.78 8.17 -12.49
C MET A 432 20.91 7.20 -12.21
N THR A 433 21.86 7.65 -11.39
CA THR A 433 23.08 6.90 -11.03
C THR A 433 22.83 6.09 -9.76
N PRO A 434 22.92 4.75 -9.81
CA PRO A 434 22.77 3.93 -8.61
C PRO A 434 23.98 4.06 -7.67
N LEU A 435 23.77 3.69 -6.41
CA LEU A 435 24.87 3.46 -5.48
C LEU A 435 25.81 2.35 -5.99
N PRO A 436 27.11 2.43 -5.70
CA PRO A 436 28.05 1.37 -6.04
C PRO A 436 27.59 -0.02 -5.56
N GLY A 437 27.66 -1.00 -6.44
CA GLY A 437 27.22 -2.38 -6.17
C GLY A 437 25.74 -2.65 -6.48
N TYR A 438 24.98 -1.66 -6.93
CA TYR A 438 23.67 -1.87 -7.51
C TYR A 438 23.76 -1.80 -9.04
N PRO A 439 23.10 -2.71 -9.79
CA PRO A 439 23.00 -2.58 -11.23
C PRO A 439 22.21 -1.32 -11.57
N GLY A 440 22.62 -0.63 -12.62
CA GLY A 440 21.81 0.44 -13.20
C GLY A 440 20.60 -0.11 -13.93
N ASP A 441 19.70 0.77 -14.28
CA ASP A 441 18.56 0.43 -15.13
C ASP A 441 19.02 0.25 -16.58
N THR A 442 18.95 -0.99 -17.09
CA THR A 442 19.35 -1.37 -18.45
C THR A 442 18.17 -1.68 -19.36
N HIS A 443 16.96 -1.60 -18.83
CA HIS A 443 15.74 -1.87 -19.61
C HIS A 443 15.43 -0.71 -20.56
N ARG A 444 14.52 -0.96 -21.49
CA ARG A 444 14.00 0.08 -22.39
C ARG A 444 13.51 1.29 -21.57
N PRO A 445 13.94 2.51 -21.90
CA PRO A 445 13.43 3.72 -21.24
C PRO A 445 11.93 3.91 -21.50
N ALA A 446 11.26 4.62 -20.62
CA ALA A 446 9.94 5.15 -20.91
C ALA A 446 10.03 6.15 -22.07
N THR A 447 8.93 6.32 -22.77
CA THR A 447 8.73 7.42 -23.72
C THR A 447 7.63 8.31 -23.18
N GLU A 448 7.66 9.60 -23.51
CA GLU A 448 6.55 10.50 -23.22
C GLU A 448 5.24 9.97 -23.80
N ASP A 449 4.15 10.21 -23.10
CA ASP A 449 2.79 9.79 -23.50
C ASP A 449 1.79 10.92 -23.26
N LEU A 450 2.03 12.04 -23.92
CA LEU A 450 1.27 13.29 -23.76
C LEU A 450 -0.20 13.15 -24.15
N LEU A 451 -0.53 12.16 -24.99
CA LEU A 451 -1.89 11.92 -25.48
C LEU A 451 -2.58 10.72 -24.82
N GLY A 452 -1.87 9.96 -23.96
CA GLY A 452 -2.43 8.79 -23.29
C GLY A 452 -2.63 7.57 -24.20
N GLU A 453 -1.89 7.50 -25.33
CA GLU A 453 -2.00 6.42 -26.31
C GLU A 453 -1.43 5.08 -25.81
N VAL A 454 -0.47 5.13 -24.92
CA VAL A 454 0.17 3.95 -24.32
C VAL A 454 -0.46 3.62 -22.98
N CYS A 455 -0.57 4.62 -22.09
CA CYS A 455 -1.22 4.52 -20.79
C CYS A 455 -2.35 5.55 -20.72
N PRO A 456 -3.60 5.15 -20.97
CA PRO A 456 -4.72 6.08 -21.01
C PRO A 456 -4.80 6.99 -19.77
N PHE A 457 -5.31 8.21 -19.94
CA PHE A 457 -5.46 9.14 -18.82
C PHE A 457 -6.37 8.59 -17.70
N ALA A 458 -7.34 7.74 -18.05
CA ALA A 458 -8.20 7.06 -17.09
C ALA A 458 -7.54 5.85 -16.43
N ALA A 459 -6.44 5.32 -16.97
CA ALA A 459 -5.76 4.16 -16.38
C ALA A 459 -5.50 4.38 -14.88
N HIS A 460 -5.85 3.40 -14.05
CA HIS A 460 -5.83 3.51 -12.59
C HIS A 460 -4.54 4.15 -12.05
N VAL A 461 -3.36 3.62 -12.44
CA VAL A 461 -2.08 4.14 -11.92
C VAL A 461 -1.79 5.59 -12.34
N ARG A 462 -2.26 6.02 -13.53
CA ARG A 462 -2.10 7.39 -14.02
C ARG A 462 -3.12 8.32 -13.35
N LYS A 463 -4.34 7.85 -13.18
CA LYS A 463 -5.45 8.59 -12.60
C LYS A 463 -5.21 8.97 -11.14
N VAL A 464 -4.69 8.03 -10.34
CA VAL A 464 -4.46 8.26 -8.89
C VAL A 464 -3.05 8.78 -8.56
N ASN A 465 -2.14 8.79 -9.53
CA ASN A 465 -0.78 9.31 -9.39
C ASN A 465 -0.25 9.83 -10.73
N PRO A 466 -0.63 11.03 -11.16
CA PRO A 466 -0.25 11.60 -12.46
C PRO A 466 1.23 11.98 -12.56
N ARG A 467 2.02 11.77 -11.53
CA ARG A 467 3.48 11.96 -11.45
C ARG A 467 3.91 13.38 -11.85
N ASP A 468 4.50 13.53 -13.04
CA ASP A 468 4.99 14.77 -13.63
C ASP A 468 3.95 15.47 -14.53
N SER A 469 2.83 14.80 -14.86
CA SER A 469 1.75 15.46 -15.59
C SER A 469 1.18 16.62 -14.81
N ALA A 470 0.87 17.70 -15.50
CA ALA A 470 0.21 18.84 -14.90
C ALA A 470 -1.15 18.43 -14.33
N THR A 471 -1.40 18.79 -13.08
CA THR A 471 -2.70 18.61 -12.44
C THR A 471 -3.54 19.87 -12.58
N ASP A 472 -4.80 19.81 -12.17
CA ASP A 472 -5.70 20.96 -12.06
C ASP A 472 -5.21 22.06 -11.09
N PHE A 473 -4.16 21.81 -10.31
CA PHE A 473 -3.45 22.80 -9.49
C PHE A 473 -2.11 23.26 -10.11
N GLY A 474 -1.77 22.76 -11.27
CA GLY A 474 -0.77 23.30 -12.19
C GLY A 474 0.63 22.73 -12.07
N ALA A 475 1.08 22.26 -10.92
CA ALA A 475 2.46 21.81 -10.76
C ALA A 475 2.58 20.31 -10.45
N PRO A 476 3.56 19.59 -11.01
CA PRO A 476 3.85 18.20 -10.65
C PRO A 476 4.09 18.00 -9.15
N ALA A 477 4.59 19.02 -8.46
CA ALA A 477 4.80 19.02 -7.00
C ALA A 477 3.50 18.80 -6.20
N ASP A 478 2.33 19.12 -6.74
CA ASP A 478 1.03 18.89 -6.10
C ASP A 478 0.79 17.39 -5.87
N THR A 479 1.24 16.53 -6.76
CA THR A 479 1.14 15.07 -6.62
C THR A 479 1.78 14.57 -5.32
N PHE A 480 2.90 15.18 -4.87
CA PHE A 480 3.56 14.81 -3.62
C PHE A 480 2.68 15.06 -2.38
N LEU A 481 1.76 16.04 -2.45
CA LEU A 481 0.82 16.35 -1.37
C LEU A 481 -0.30 15.30 -1.24
N ARG A 482 -0.56 14.53 -2.30
CA ARG A 482 -1.66 13.56 -2.38
C ARG A 482 -1.22 12.14 -2.04
N LEU A 483 0.09 11.90 -1.95
CA LEU A 483 0.65 10.57 -1.66
C LEU A 483 0.28 10.11 -0.25
N MET A 484 -0.08 8.85 -0.15
CA MET A 484 -0.38 8.14 1.10
C MET A 484 0.42 6.84 1.17
N VAL A 485 0.71 6.34 2.37
CA VAL A 485 1.36 5.03 2.54
C VAL A 485 0.30 3.95 2.66
N ARG A 486 0.26 3.06 1.67
CA ARG A 486 -0.75 2.00 1.57
C ARG A 486 -0.26 0.74 2.28
N ARG A 487 -1.18 0.08 3.00
CA ARG A 487 -0.94 -1.12 3.82
C ARG A 487 -2.07 -2.13 3.63
N GLY A 488 -2.64 -2.15 2.41
CA GLY A 488 -3.71 -3.08 2.06
C GLY A 488 -3.21 -4.51 1.89
N ILE A 489 -4.12 -5.45 1.96
CA ILE A 489 -3.90 -6.89 1.74
C ILE A 489 -5.15 -7.50 1.12
N PRO A 490 -5.03 -8.46 0.15
CA PRO A 490 -6.18 -9.18 -0.38
C PRO A 490 -6.89 -10.02 0.69
N TYR A 491 -8.19 -10.26 0.48
CA TYR A 491 -8.97 -11.20 1.28
C TYR A 491 -9.82 -12.11 0.37
N GLY A 492 -10.12 -13.31 0.85
CA GLY A 492 -10.85 -14.31 0.09
C GLY A 492 -9.95 -15.14 -0.84
N GLU A 493 -10.45 -16.27 -1.29
CA GLU A 493 -9.71 -17.17 -2.14
C GLU A 493 -9.66 -16.68 -3.59
N PRO A 494 -8.49 -16.74 -4.27
CA PRO A 494 -8.38 -16.36 -5.66
C PRO A 494 -9.10 -17.40 -6.57
N ILE A 495 -9.71 -16.92 -7.65
CA ILE A 495 -10.20 -17.77 -8.75
C ILE A 495 -9.21 -17.78 -9.91
N ALA A 496 -8.22 -16.94 -9.88
CA ALA A 496 -7.13 -16.87 -10.83
C ALA A 496 -6.35 -18.22 -10.82
N GLY A 497 -6.06 -18.79 -12.01
CA GLY A 497 -5.36 -20.07 -12.16
C GLY A 497 -6.24 -21.33 -12.13
N ILE A 498 -7.53 -21.19 -11.92
CA ILE A 498 -8.46 -22.30 -11.93
C ILE A 498 -9.21 -22.27 -13.26
N ALA A 499 -8.94 -23.21 -14.14
CA ALA A 499 -9.50 -23.24 -15.50
C ALA A 499 -11.05 -23.38 -15.50
N ASP A 500 -11.63 -24.04 -14.49
CA ASP A 500 -13.07 -24.18 -14.30
C ASP A 500 -13.39 -24.13 -12.79
N PRO A 501 -13.43 -22.92 -12.21
CA PRO A 501 -13.64 -22.78 -10.78
C PRO A 501 -15.06 -23.23 -10.40
N PRO A 502 -15.22 -23.95 -9.28
CA PRO A 502 -16.53 -24.35 -8.78
C PRO A 502 -17.47 -23.16 -8.62
N PRO A 503 -18.78 -23.29 -8.88
CA PRO A 503 -19.74 -22.19 -8.78
C PRO A 503 -19.75 -21.49 -7.41
N ASP A 504 -19.53 -22.24 -6.33
CA ASP A 504 -19.47 -21.67 -4.98
C ASP A 504 -18.23 -20.81 -4.78
N LEU A 505 -17.09 -21.21 -5.37
CA LEU A 505 -15.88 -20.40 -5.34
C LEU A 505 -16.06 -19.12 -6.18
N VAL A 506 -16.69 -19.21 -7.35
CA VAL A 506 -17.01 -18.02 -8.19
C VAL A 506 -17.82 -16.99 -7.42
N LYS A 507 -18.79 -17.44 -6.61
CA LYS A 507 -19.68 -16.59 -5.80
C LYS A 507 -19.07 -16.14 -4.48
N ALA A 508 -17.97 -16.74 -4.04
CA ALA A 508 -17.34 -16.40 -2.77
C ALA A 508 -16.81 -14.95 -2.80
N GLU A 509 -16.96 -14.26 -1.69
CA GLU A 509 -16.48 -12.89 -1.56
C GLU A 509 -14.96 -12.84 -1.59
N ARG A 510 -14.42 -11.91 -2.37
CA ARG A 510 -12.99 -11.60 -2.46
C ARG A 510 -12.76 -10.15 -2.77
N GLY A 511 -11.59 -9.66 -2.42
CA GLY A 511 -11.24 -8.27 -2.69
C GLY A 511 -10.02 -7.79 -1.95
N LEU A 512 -9.98 -6.50 -1.66
CA LEU A 512 -8.86 -5.84 -1.01
C LEU A 512 -9.31 -5.15 0.28
N LEU A 513 -8.62 -5.45 1.38
CA LEU A 513 -8.63 -4.60 2.56
C LEU A 513 -7.70 -3.42 2.26
N PHE A 514 -8.25 -2.34 1.73
CA PHE A 514 -7.49 -1.11 1.53
C PHE A 514 -7.26 -0.46 2.88
N ALA A 515 -6.01 -0.27 3.25
CA ALA A 515 -5.58 0.47 4.43
C ALA A 515 -4.52 1.49 4.02
N ALA A 516 -4.70 2.75 4.38
CA ALA A 516 -3.73 3.79 4.04
C ALA A 516 -3.58 4.81 5.18
N TYR A 517 -2.32 5.14 5.49
CA TYR A 517 -1.97 6.13 6.50
C TYR A 517 -1.61 7.46 5.86
N MET A 518 -2.06 8.54 6.51
CA MET A 518 -1.92 9.91 6.02
C MET A 518 -2.06 10.93 7.13
N ALA A 519 -1.63 12.17 6.89
CA ALA A 519 -1.79 13.26 7.84
C ALA A 519 -3.06 14.11 7.60
N SER A 520 -3.72 13.95 6.45
CA SER A 520 -5.00 14.56 6.13
C SER A 520 -5.84 13.59 5.29
N ILE A 521 -7.01 13.23 5.78
CA ILE A 521 -7.97 12.42 5.02
C ILE A 521 -8.52 13.23 3.84
N GLU A 522 -8.83 14.51 4.09
CA GLU A 522 -9.45 15.41 3.12
C GLU A 522 -8.51 15.75 1.96
N ASP A 523 -7.24 16.05 2.26
CA ASP A 523 -6.26 16.46 1.25
C ASP A 523 -5.62 15.29 0.49
N GLN A 524 -5.73 14.07 0.99
CA GLN A 524 -5.08 12.89 0.41
C GLN A 524 -6.12 11.88 -0.08
N PHE A 525 -6.73 11.07 0.78
CA PHE A 525 -7.65 10.02 0.35
C PHE A 525 -8.92 10.56 -0.33
N GLU A 526 -9.66 11.49 0.31
CA GLU A 526 -10.89 12.03 -0.27
C GLU A 526 -10.62 12.86 -1.51
N PHE A 527 -9.49 13.59 -1.53
CA PHE A 527 -9.06 14.34 -2.70
C PHE A 527 -8.84 13.41 -3.90
N VAL A 528 -8.01 12.38 -3.76
CA VAL A 528 -7.70 11.43 -4.84
C VAL A 528 -8.96 10.69 -5.30
N THR A 529 -9.76 10.21 -4.36
CA THR A 529 -10.99 9.46 -4.67
C THR A 529 -11.99 10.34 -5.43
N ARG A 530 -12.31 11.49 -4.87
CA ARG A 530 -13.39 12.33 -5.40
C ARG A 530 -12.96 13.15 -6.60
N ARG A 531 -11.77 13.78 -6.51
CA ARG A 531 -11.35 14.78 -7.48
C ARG A 531 -10.64 14.16 -8.67
N TRP A 532 -9.95 13.04 -8.48
CA TRP A 532 -9.27 12.35 -9.55
C TRP A 532 -10.00 11.08 -9.99
N ALA A 533 -10.09 10.07 -9.16
CA ALA A 533 -10.66 8.77 -9.56
C ALA A 533 -12.10 8.89 -10.09
N ASN A 534 -12.95 9.69 -9.45
CA ASN A 534 -14.35 9.86 -9.81
C ASN A 534 -14.62 11.00 -10.81
N SER A 535 -13.57 11.71 -11.26
CA SER A 535 -13.74 12.82 -12.20
C SER A 535 -13.44 12.39 -13.63
N PRO A 536 -14.30 12.67 -14.60
CA PRO A 536 -14.00 12.37 -16.01
C PRO A 536 -13.00 13.34 -16.65
N VAL A 537 -12.72 14.47 -15.98
CA VAL A 537 -11.92 15.56 -16.54
C VAL A 537 -10.68 15.92 -15.72
N GLN A 538 -10.47 15.27 -14.57
CA GLN A 538 -9.33 15.57 -13.70
C GLN A 538 -8.65 14.27 -13.23
N PRO A 539 -7.33 14.28 -13.02
CA PRO A 539 -6.37 15.38 -13.28
C PRO A 539 -6.25 15.73 -14.75
N ASN A 540 -6.62 14.81 -15.64
CA ASN A 540 -6.64 14.97 -17.09
C ASN A 540 -7.99 14.52 -17.66
N VAL A 541 -8.40 15.08 -18.80
CA VAL A 541 -9.59 14.64 -19.54
C VAL A 541 -9.35 13.24 -20.11
N GLY A 542 -10.28 12.31 -19.93
CA GLY A 542 -10.16 10.94 -20.45
C GLY A 542 -11.06 9.92 -19.73
N GLY A 543 -11.96 10.39 -18.86
CA GLY A 543 -12.91 9.54 -18.18
C GLY A 543 -12.57 9.26 -16.71
N VAL A 544 -13.38 8.43 -16.07
CA VAL A 544 -13.21 8.03 -14.67
C VAL A 544 -12.22 6.86 -14.54
N ASP A 545 -11.68 6.68 -13.34
CA ASP A 545 -10.91 5.49 -13.01
C ASP A 545 -11.76 4.23 -13.20
N PRO A 546 -11.36 3.29 -14.07
CA PRO A 546 -12.17 2.10 -14.36
C PRO A 546 -12.22 1.10 -13.21
N ILE A 547 -11.25 1.14 -12.29
CA ILE A 547 -11.13 0.16 -11.20
C ILE A 547 -11.89 0.63 -9.97
N ILE A 548 -11.58 1.83 -9.47
CA ILE A 548 -12.13 2.33 -8.19
C ILE A 548 -13.12 3.50 -8.35
N GLY A 549 -13.36 3.97 -9.55
CA GLY A 549 -14.27 5.08 -9.79
C GLY A 549 -15.71 4.71 -9.45
N GLN A 550 -16.32 5.43 -8.51
CA GLN A 550 -17.65 5.13 -7.95
C GLN A 550 -18.72 6.13 -8.37
N ARG A 551 -18.43 7.16 -9.02
CA ARG A 551 -19.26 8.30 -9.41
C ARG A 551 -20.79 8.03 -9.36
N ASP A 552 -21.38 8.15 -8.18
CA ASP A 552 -22.83 8.19 -8.02
C ASP A 552 -23.24 9.59 -7.51
N ARG A 553 -23.85 10.37 -8.41
CA ARG A 553 -24.48 11.63 -8.06
C ARG A 553 -25.95 11.52 -8.36
N HIS A 554 -26.77 11.40 -7.34
CA HIS A 554 -28.22 11.35 -7.48
C HIS A 554 -28.74 10.17 -8.33
N GLY A 555 -28.07 9.01 -8.24
CA GLY A 555 -28.44 7.79 -8.98
C GLY A 555 -27.91 7.72 -10.42
N ASP A 556 -27.15 8.73 -10.89
CA ASP A 556 -26.47 8.67 -12.19
C ASP A 556 -25.10 8.01 -12.04
N ARG A 557 -25.06 6.71 -12.26
CA ARG A 557 -23.85 5.89 -12.19
C ARG A 557 -23.18 5.67 -13.54
N LYS A 558 -23.65 6.33 -14.59
CA LYS A 558 -23.02 6.21 -15.92
C LYS A 558 -21.56 6.64 -15.87
N ARG A 559 -20.68 5.74 -16.21
CA ARG A 559 -19.23 5.94 -16.20
C ARG A 559 -18.66 5.57 -17.55
N THR A 560 -17.77 6.42 -18.05
CA THR A 560 -17.07 6.21 -19.31
C THR A 560 -15.61 6.52 -19.17
N LEU A 561 -14.78 5.90 -20.01
CA LEU A 561 -13.38 6.27 -20.20
C LEU A 561 -13.04 6.26 -21.69
N ASP A 562 -12.06 7.06 -22.04
CA ASP A 562 -11.56 7.19 -23.39
C ASP A 562 -10.23 6.46 -23.55
N LEU A 563 -10.16 5.65 -24.61
CA LEU A 563 -8.99 4.90 -25.02
C LEU A 563 -8.48 5.48 -26.33
N PRO A 564 -7.47 6.36 -26.30
CA PRO A 564 -6.85 6.92 -27.50
C PRO A 564 -6.13 5.85 -28.32
N HIS A 565 -6.14 6.03 -29.64
CA HIS A 565 -5.41 5.19 -30.59
C HIS A 565 -4.29 5.96 -31.27
N PRO A 566 -3.22 5.28 -31.73
CA PRO A 566 -2.10 5.92 -32.43
C PRO A 566 -2.47 6.61 -33.74
N ASP A 567 -3.64 6.31 -34.32
CA ASP A 567 -4.16 6.98 -35.53
C ASP A 567 -4.92 8.29 -35.23
N GLY A 568 -4.95 8.69 -33.94
CA GLY A 568 -5.65 9.88 -33.46
C GLY A 568 -7.16 9.67 -33.21
N SER A 569 -7.68 8.48 -33.45
CA SER A 569 -9.06 8.13 -33.08
C SER A 569 -9.17 7.81 -31.58
N THR A 570 -10.38 7.78 -31.06
CA THR A 570 -10.64 7.44 -29.65
C THR A 570 -11.82 6.48 -29.56
N THR A 571 -11.67 5.42 -28.79
CA THR A 571 -12.79 4.55 -28.41
C THR A 571 -13.24 4.93 -27.02
N THR A 572 -14.52 5.32 -26.86
CA THR A 572 -15.12 5.53 -25.54
C THR A 572 -15.72 4.21 -25.06
N LEU A 573 -15.19 3.70 -23.94
CA LEU A 573 -15.68 2.50 -23.28
C LEU A 573 -16.67 2.90 -22.18
N GLU A 574 -17.84 2.29 -22.18
CA GLU A 574 -18.82 2.41 -21.11
C GLU A 574 -18.57 1.34 -20.04
N LEU A 575 -18.57 1.74 -18.78
CA LEU A 575 -18.46 0.86 -17.62
C LEU A 575 -19.85 0.61 -17.07
N PRO A 576 -20.48 -0.56 -17.36
CA PRO A 576 -21.87 -0.81 -17.00
C PRO A 576 -22.06 -1.08 -15.51
N GLU A 577 -21.09 -1.74 -14.87
CA GLU A 577 -21.17 -2.20 -13.49
C GLU A 577 -19.93 -1.76 -12.68
N ASP A 578 -20.02 -1.83 -11.36
CA ASP A 578 -18.91 -1.61 -10.47
C ASP A 578 -17.98 -2.83 -10.44
N LEU A 579 -16.74 -2.64 -10.88
CA LEU A 579 -15.70 -3.68 -10.78
C LEU A 579 -15.19 -3.82 -9.34
N VAL A 580 -15.24 -2.73 -8.58
CA VAL A 580 -14.89 -2.69 -7.16
C VAL A 580 -16.01 -2.04 -6.38
N THR A 581 -16.58 -2.77 -5.42
CA THR A 581 -17.69 -2.30 -4.59
C THR A 581 -17.24 -2.08 -3.16
N PRO A 582 -17.45 -0.89 -2.58
CA PRO A 582 -17.19 -0.65 -1.16
C PRO A 582 -18.21 -1.37 -0.29
N THR A 583 -17.76 -2.25 0.59
CA THR A 583 -18.63 -3.07 1.46
C THR A 583 -18.36 -2.89 2.94
N GLY A 584 -17.53 -1.93 3.32
CA GLY A 584 -17.25 -1.61 4.71
C GLY A 584 -16.03 -0.70 4.89
N GLY A 585 -15.78 -0.32 6.14
CA GLY A 585 -14.59 0.43 6.52
C GLY A 585 -14.85 1.53 7.53
N GLY A 586 -13.86 2.43 7.67
CA GLY A 586 -13.96 3.55 8.60
C GLY A 586 -12.76 4.49 8.48
N TYR A 587 -12.92 5.67 9.06
CA TYR A 587 -11.83 6.61 9.32
C TYR A 587 -11.41 6.45 10.77
N PHE A 588 -10.13 6.22 10.97
CA PHE A 588 -9.54 5.99 12.27
C PHE A 588 -8.32 6.91 12.47
N PHE A 589 -7.87 6.99 13.71
CA PHE A 589 -6.62 7.62 14.09
C PHE A 589 -5.73 6.61 14.81
N ALA A 590 -4.53 6.36 14.27
CA ALA A 590 -3.49 5.55 14.88
C ALA A 590 -2.62 6.46 15.79
N PRO A 591 -2.80 6.41 17.10
CA PRO A 591 -2.06 7.26 18.03
C PRO A 591 -0.61 6.82 18.18
N PRO A 592 0.28 7.71 18.63
CA PRO A 592 1.59 7.27 19.09
C PRO A 592 1.45 6.32 20.29
N ILE A 593 2.32 5.31 20.37
CA ILE A 593 2.28 4.27 21.43
C ILE A 593 2.35 4.89 22.84
N THR A 594 3.04 6.02 22.98
CA THR A 594 3.07 6.75 24.26
C THR A 594 1.68 7.24 24.67
N ALA A 595 0.83 7.66 23.73
CA ALA A 595 -0.52 8.11 24.06
C ALA A 595 -1.44 6.95 24.47
N LEU A 596 -1.23 5.75 23.95
CA LEU A 596 -1.94 4.55 24.40
C LEU A 596 -1.71 4.28 25.90
N ARG A 597 -0.52 4.61 26.40
CA ARG A 597 -0.12 4.39 27.80
C ARG A 597 -0.49 5.53 28.75
N THR A 598 -0.66 6.76 28.24
CA THR A 598 -0.72 7.95 29.09
C THR A 598 -2.02 8.74 28.98
N VAL A 599 -2.80 8.54 27.89
CA VAL A 599 -4.03 9.28 27.60
C VAL A 599 -5.21 8.38 27.36
N LEU A 600 -5.05 7.41 26.42
CA LEU A 600 -6.16 6.58 25.96
C LEU A 600 -6.36 5.33 26.82
N GLY A 601 -5.30 4.81 27.44
CA GLY A 601 -5.33 3.66 28.35
C GLY A 601 -5.06 4.05 29.79
N ARG A 602 -5.31 3.10 30.71
CA ARG A 602 -4.87 3.14 32.11
C ARG A 602 -3.66 2.25 32.29
N ARG A 603 -2.77 2.64 33.22
CA ARG A 603 -1.63 1.82 33.65
C ARG A 603 -2.08 0.71 34.58
#